data_611b82dd8bfb1198b5e1a0bf904750d4
#
_entry.id   611b82dd8bfb1198b5e1a0bf904750d4
#
_cell.length_a   1.000
_cell.length_b   1.000
_cell.length_c   1.000
_cell.angle_alpha   90.00
_cell.angle_beta   90.00
_cell.angle_gamma   90.00
#
_symmetry.space_group_name_H-M   'P 1'
#
loop_
_entity.id
_entity.type
_entity.pdbx_description
1 polymer ?
#
loop_
_entity_poly.entity_id
_entity_poly.type
_entity_poly.pdbx_seq_one_letter_code
_entity_poly.pdbx_strand_id
1 'polypeptide(L)'
;ASAALLQGDYMAAAKINGTVVQPAYQNAKAAADALREYYAKTGRGLYETAQADFQWSTRLMIALVVLVILLIAGFAYVLGRSITRPIGHAVGVAERVAAGQLDNRIEVVGNDEAAVLMGALQRMQGELKANIEAERKTAQETLRIKVALDVTSNSVMVADPDGKIIYCNHSVLEMMRNAEADLRKQLPNFRADAILGSNFDIYHHNPAHQRNVLGTLKAVHRTEINVGGRYFSLVACPIVNDAGERLG
;
A
#
# COMPACT_ATOMS: atom_id res chain seq x y z
N ALA A 1 35.63 -102.44 -6.43
CA ALA A 1 37.09 -102.38 -6.47
C ALA A 1 37.70 -102.67 -5.10
N SER A 2 37.24 -101.94 -4.02
CA SER A 2 37.78 -102.13 -2.67
C SER A 2 37.62 -103.55 -2.14
N ALA A 3 36.45 -104.21 -2.34
CA ALA A 3 36.25 -105.61 -1.93
C ALA A 3 37.17 -106.64 -2.64
N ALA A 4 37.42 -106.45 -3.93
CA ALA A 4 38.35 -107.29 -4.71
C ALA A 4 39.79 -107.05 -4.29
N LEU A 5 40.17 -105.79 -3.92
CA LEU A 5 41.48 -105.49 -3.36
C LEU A 5 41.74 -106.17 -2.02
N LEU A 6 40.75 -106.21 -1.18
CA LEU A 6 40.81 -106.86 0.13
C LEU A 6 40.96 -108.43 0.00
N GLN A 7 40.52 -109.02 -1.10
CA GLN A 7 40.66 -110.42 -1.39
C GLN A 7 41.96 -110.77 -2.19
N GLY A 8 42.84 -109.76 -2.49
CA GLY A 8 44.05 -109.93 -3.22
C GLY A 8 43.92 -110.12 -4.74
N ASP A 9 42.70 -109.99 -5.26
CA ASP A 9 42.46 -110.09 -6.74
C ASP A 9 42.62 -108.73 -7.40
N TYR A 10 43.83 -108.33 -7.65
CA TYR A 10 44.16 -107.04 -8.26
C TYR A 10 43.67 -106.86 -9.74
N MET A 11 43.47 -107.92 -10.45
CA MET A 11 42.95 -107.96 -11.85
C MET A 11 41.44 -107.67 -11.86
N ALA A 12 40.69 -108.28 -10.97
CA ALA A 12 39.25 -107.97 -10.80
C ALA A 12 39.01 -106.53 -10.27
N ALA A 13 39.82 -106.06 -9.31
CA ALA A 13 39.77 -104.76 -8.83
C ALA A 13 40.05 -103.68 -9.89
N ALA A 14 41.09 -103.91 -10.75
CA ALA A 14 41.45 -103.05 -11.86
C ALA A 14 40.34 -102.99 -12.93
N LYS A 15 39.74 -104.17 -13.23
CA LYS A 15 38.60 -104.24 -14.14
C LYS A 15 37.38 -103.50 -13.68
N ILE A 16 36.97 -103.68 -12.38
CA ILE A 16 35.84 -102.96 -11.79
C ILE A 16 36.11 -101.44 -11.75
N ASN A 17 37.37 -101.08 -11.44
CA ASN A 17 37.77 -99.65 -11.44
C ASN A 17 37.62 -99.09 -12.89
N GLY A 18 38.14 -99.75 -13.90
CA GLY A 18 38.09 -99.24 -15.27
C GLY A 18 36.73 -99.26 -15.91
N THR A 19 35.87 -100.27 -15.59
CA THR A 19 34.58 -100.44 -16.25
C THR A 19 33.39 -99.82 -15.53
N VAL A 20 33.48 -99.61 -14.19
CA VAL A 20 32.34 -99.11 -13.35
C VAL A 20 32.71 -97.83 -12.66
N VAL A 21 33.83 -97.82 -11.88
CA VAL A 21 34.15 -96.66 -11.02
C VAL A 21 34.58 -95.43 -11.79
N GLN A 22 35.50 -95.67 -12.78
CA GLN A 22 36.01 -94.54 -13.60
C GLN A 22 34.92 -93.90 -14.45
N PRO A 23 34.02 -94.62 -15.15
CA PRO A 23 32.92 -94.03 -15.89
C PRO A 23 31.92 -93.32 -14.98
N ALA A 24 31.58 -93.93 -13.81
CA ALA A 24 30.68 -93.32 -12.85
C ALA A 24 31.26 -91.99 -12.27
N TYR A 25 32.59 -91.96 -11.99
CA TYR A 25 33.24 -90.74 -11.53
C TYR A 25 33.28 -89.65 -12.63
N GLN A 26 33.56 -90.05 -13.89
CA GLN A 26 33.55 -89.07 -15.00
C GLN A 26 32.13 -88.53 -15.26
N ASN A 27 31.09 -89.32 -15.13
CA ASN A 27 29.70 -88.89 -15.28
C ASN A 27 29.30 -87.93 -14.11
N ALA A 28 29.67 -88.30 -12.88
CA ALA A 28 29.40 -87.45 -11.72
C ALA A 28 30.14 -86.10 -11.83
N LYS A 29 31.41 -86.14 -12.31
CA LYS A 29 32.21 -84.92 -12.54
C LYS A 29 31.59 -84.07 -13.61
N ALA A 30 31.20 -84.61 -14.73
CA ALA A 30 30.57 -83.90 -15.85
C ALA A 30 29.24 -83.28 -15.43
N ALA A 31 28.43 -83.96 -14.59
CA ALA A 31 27.18 -83.41 -14.01
C ALA A 31 27.46 -82.28 -13.07
N ALA A 32 28.50 -82.38 -12.23
CA ALA A 32 28.91 -81.34 -11.34
C ALA A 32 29.42 -80.05 -12.03
N ASP A 33 30.27 -80.32 -13.12
CA ASP A 33 30.76 -79.20 -13.93
C ASP A 33 29.64 -78.53 -14.73
N ALA A 34 28.70 -79.26 -15.28
CA ALA A 34 27.48 -78.68 -15.90
C ALA A 34 26.62 -77.91 -14.98
N LEU A 35 26.42 -78.40 -13.75
CA LEU A 35 25.68 -77.68 -12.70
C LEU A 35 26.40 -76.36 -12.31
N ARG A 36 27.69 -76.43 -12.18
CA ARG A 36 28.52 -75.26 -11.86
C ARG A 36 28.43 -74.20 -12.97
N GLU A 37 28.51 -74.60 -14.21
CA GLU A 37 28.38 -73.71 -15.41
C GLU A 37 26.99 -73.07 -15.46
N TYR A 38 25.94 -73.89 -15.24
CA TYR A 38 24.58 -73.40 -15.17
C TYR A 38 24.37 -72.29 -14.10
N TYR A 39 24.82 -72.52 -12.85
CA TYR A 39 24.72 -71.55 -11.80
C TYR A 39 25.59 -70.32 -12.06
N ALA A 40 26.76 -70.46 -12.57
CA ALA A 40 27.64 -69.37 -12.94
C ALA A 40 27.02 -68.45 -14.04
N LYS A 41 26.46 -69.07 -15.10
CA LYS A 41 25.77 -68.38 -16.19
C LYS A 41 24.51 -67.67 -15.73
N THR A 42 23.66 -68.39 -14.93
CA THR A 42 22.40 -67.82 -14.40
C THR A 42 22.70 -66.68 -13.42
N GLY A 43 23.68 -66.88 -12.54
CA GLY A 43 24.08 -65.83 -11.56
C GLY A 43 24.63 -64.58 -12.25
N ARG A 44 25.44 -64.70 -13.30
CA ARG A 44 25.90 -63.55 -14.12
C ARG A 44 24.74 -62.83 -14.80
N GLY A 45 23.84 -63.57 -15.43
CA GLY A 45 22.66 -63.00 -16.10
C GLY A 45 21.77 -62.21 -15.15
N LEU A 46 21.49 -62.75 -13.96
CA LEU A 46 20.73 -62.05 -12.91
C LEU A 46 21.45 -60.80 -12.41
N TYR A 47 22.77 -60.85 -12.21
CA TYR A 47 23.57 -59.70 -11.81
C TYR A 47 23.56 -58.60 -12.84
N GLU A 48 23.81 -58.92 -14.13
CA GLU A 48 23.80 -57.97 -15.23
C GLU A 48 22.44 -57.29 -15.40
N THR A 49 21.35 -58.06 -15.30
CA THR A 49 19.97 -57.52 -15.36
C THR A 49 19.71 -56.59 -14.19
N ALA A 50 20.03 -57.01 -12.98
CA ALA A 50 19.83 -56.18 -11.77
C ALA A 50 20.65 -54.88 -11.81
N GLN A 51 21.87 -54.94 -12.34
CA GLN A 51 22.73 -53.77 -12.52
C GLN A 51 22.17 -52.79 -13.59
N ALA A 52 21.66 -53.32 -14.70
CA ALA A 52 21.01 -52.51 -15.73
C ALA A 52 19.75 -51.82 -15.21
N ASP A 53 18.89 -52.54 -14.49
CA ASP A 53 17.68 -52.02 -13.88
C ASP A 53 17.99 -50.95 -12.82
N PHE A 54 19.03 -51.19 -12.02
CA PHE A 54 19.51 -50.20 -11.05
C PHE A 54 20.01 -48.89 -11.70
N GLN A 55 20.82 -49.02 -12.76
CA GLN A 55 21.30 -47.84 -13.50
C GLN A 55 20.17 -47.11 -14.20
N TRP A 56 19.22 -47.79 -14.79
CA TRP A 56 18.04 -47.19 -15.39
C TRP A 56 17.17 -46.47 -14.38
N SER A 57 16.85 -47.10 -13.26
CA SER A 57 16.09 -46.53 -12.17
C SER A 57 16.79 -45.27 -11.60
N THR A 58 18.10 -45.34 -11.38
CA THR A 58 18.88 -44.18 -10.91
C THR A 58 18.84 -42.99 -11.86
N ARG A 59 19.00 -43.26 -13.19
CA ARG A 59 18.92 -42.22 -14.23
C ARG A 59 17.51 -41.58 -14.25
N LEU A 60 16.46 -42.38 -14.16
CA LEU A 60 15.09 -41.90 -14.09
C LEU A 60 14.87 -41.01 -12.86
N MET A 61 15.35 -41.43 -11.70
CA MET A 61 15.24 -40.66 -10.45
C MET A 61 15.96 -39.31 -10.58
N ILE A 62 17.19 -39.29 -11.11
CA ILE A 62 17.94 -38.04 -11.32
C ILE A 62 17.19 -37.13 -12.31
N ALA A 63 16.69 -37.66 -13.42
CA ALA A 63 15.92 -36.89 -14.39
C ALA A 63 14.64 -36.27 -13.77
N LEU A 64 13.95 -37.01 -12.93
CA LEU A 64 12.78 -36.56 -12.23
C LEU A 64 13.09 -35.43 -11.23
N VAL A 65 14.18 -35.56 -10.47
CA VAL A 65 14.65 -34.52 -9.54
C VAL A 65 15.01 -33.25 -10.30
N VAL A 66 15.74 -33.35 -11.40
CA VAL A 66 16.07 -32.19 -12.23
C VAL A 66 14.83 -31.52 -12.81
N LEU A 67 13.87 -32.32 -13.27
CA LEU A 67 12.59 -31.80 -13.78
C LEU A 67 11.84 -31.00 -12.69
N VAL A 68 11.75 -31.53 -11.48
CA VAL A 68 11.09 -30.86 -10.35
C VAL A 68 11.78 -29.54 -10.02
N ILE A 69 13.13 -29.53 -9.98
CA ILE A 69 13.89 -28.29 -9.76
C ILE A 69 13.59 -27.24 -10.82
N LEU A 70 13.55 -27.63 -12.08
CA LEU A 70 13.24 -26.73 -13.20
C LEU A 70 11.81 -26.18 -13.11
N LEU A 71 10.84 -27.01 -12.72
CA LEU A 71 9.45 -26.57 -12.52
C LEU A 71 9.34 -25.57 -11.36
N ILE A 72 10.02 -25.82 -10.24
CA ILE A 72 10.04 -24.89 -9.11
C ILE A 72 10.69 -23.56 -9.51
N ALA A 73 11.82 -23.60 -10.19
CA ALA A 73 12.51 -22.40 -10.66
C ALA A 73 11.65 -21.60 -11.66
N GLY A 74 11.00 -22.27 -12.61
CA GLY A 74 10.06 -21.66 -13.54
C GLY A 74 8.87 -21.01 -12.85
N PHE A 75 8.28 -21.71 -11.90
CA PHE A 75 7.15 -21.19 -11.10
C PHE A 75 7.55 -19.98 -10.25
N ALA A 76 8.70 -20.03 -9.58
CA ALA A 76 9.22 -18.90 -8.80
C ALA A 76 9.51 -17.69 -9.69
N TYR A 77 10.03 -17.90 -10.90
CA TYR A 77 10.25 -16.82 -11.86
C TYR A 77 8.93 -16.15 -12.31
N VAL A 78 7.92 -16.95 -12.62
CA VAL A 78 6.59 -16.45 -13.01
C VAL A 78 5.95 -15.68 -11.87
N LEU A 79 5.93 -16.21 -10.64
CA LEU A 79 5.40 -15.53 -9.46
C LEU A 79 6.12 -14.20 -9.18
N GLY A 80 7.45 -14.19 -9.27
CA GLY A 80 8.24 -12.99 -9.08
C GLY A 80 7.89 -11.89 -10.09
N ARG A 81 7.63 -12.28 -11.34
CA ARG A 81 7.32 -11.32 -12.40
C ARG A 81 5.86 -10.86 -12.38
N SER A 82 4.90 -11.77 -12.07
CA SER A 82 3.47 -11.46 -12.16
C SER A 82 2.89 -10.85 -10.88
N ILE A 83 3.49 -11.11 -9.73
CA ILE A 83 2.94 -10.66 -8.45
C ILE A 83 3.90 -9.74 -7.72
N THR A 84 5.13 -10.19 -7.45
CA THR A 84 6.04 -9.46 -6.55
C THR A 84 6.46 -8.10 -7.11
N ARG A 85 6.76 -8.01 -8.41
CA ARG A 85 7.17 -6.76 -9.03
C ARG A 85 6.04 -5.71 -9.09
N PRO A 86 4.82 -6.03 -9.58
CA PRO A 86 3.72 -5.07 -9.60
C PRO A 86 3.32 -4.57 -8.21
N ILE A 87 3.30 -5.44 -7.21
CA ILE A 87 3.02 -5.03 -5.83
C ILE A 87 4.11 -4.09 -5.30
N GLY A 88 5.38 -4.38 -5.55
CA GLY A 88 6.47 -3.48 -5.19
C GLY A 88 6.35 -2.09 -5.84
N HIS A 89 5.94 -2.03 -7.11
CA HIS A 89 5.62 -0.78 -7.79
C HIS A 89 4.45 -0.04 -7.14
N ALA A 90 3.37 -0.75 -6.80
CA ALA A 90 2.20 -0.16 -6.15
C ALA A 90 2.55 0.45 -4.78
N VAL A 91 3.35 -0.25 -3.97
CA VAL A 91 3.86 0.27 -2.69
C VAL A 91 4.69 1.54 -2.91
N GLY A 92 5.63 1.54 -3.86
CA GLY A 92 6.43 2.72 -4.15
C GLY A 92 5.62 3.91 -4.69
N VAL A 93 4.54 3.67 -5.44
CA VAL A 93 3.60 4.73 -5.84
C VAL A 93 2.85 5.27 -4.62
N ALA A 94 2.32 4.38 -3.78
CA ALA A 94 1.57 4.77 -2.57
C ALA A 94 2.44 5.61 -1.62
N GLU A 95 3.70 5.24 -1.41
CA GLU A 95 4.65 6.00 -0.60
C GLU A 95 4.91 7.41 -1.17
N ARG A 96 5.10 7.53 -2.48
CA ARG A 96 5.27 8.85 -3.12
C ARG A 96 4.02 9.71 -3.02
N VAL A 97 2.84 9.14 -3.23
CA VAL A 97 1.56 9.83 -3.04
C VAL A 97 1.41 10.30 -1.58
N ALA A 98 1.73 9.46 -0.60
CA ALA A 98 1.72 9.82 0.81
C ALA A 98 2.72 10.94 1.15
N ALA A 99 3.84 11.01 0.43
CA ALA A 99 4.81 12.11 0.52
C ALA A 99 4.40 13.39 -0.25
N GLY A 100 3.17 13.43 -0.80
CA GLY A 100 2.64 14.57 -1.55
C GLY A 100 3.09 14.67 -3.00
N GLN A 101 3.77 13.66 -3.53
CA GLN A 101 4.15 13.61 -4.94
C GLN A 101 3.01 13.04 -5.79
N LEU A 102 2.26 13.92 -6.44
CA LEU A 102 1.04 13.57 -7.19
C LEU A 102 1.25 13.53 -8.72
N ASP A 103 2.48 13.62 -9.20
CA ASP A 103 2.81 13.58 -10.63
C ASP A 103 3.51 12.26 -11.03
N ASN A 104 3.16 11.15 -10.34
CA ASN A 104 3.73 9.85 -10.66
C ASN A 104 3.11 9.30 -11.95
N ARG A 105 3.97 8.80 -12.83
CA ARG A 105 3.52 8.02 -13.99
C ARG A 105 3.16 6.62 -13.52
N ILE A 106 1.89 6.30 -13.50
CA ILE A 106 1.35 5.00 -13.12
C ILE A 106 0.96 4.27 -14.39
N GLU A 107 1.72 3.24 -14.75
CA GLU A 107 1.41 2.39 -15.89
C GLU A 107 0.55 1.21 -15.44
N VAL A 108 -0.65 1.10 -16.00
CA VAL A 108 -1.54 -0.03 -15.77
C VAL A 108 -1.31 -1.06 -16.86
N VAL A 109 -0.64 -2.16 -16.52
CA VAL A 109 -0.30 -3.22 -17.48
C VAL A 109 -0.90 -4.53 -17.02
N GLY A 110 -1.64 -5.19 -17.90
CA GLY A 110 -2.31 -6.46 -17.62
C GLY A 110 -3.80 -6.33 -17.36
N ASN A 111 -4.45 -7.44 -17.02
CA ASN A 111 -5.88 -7.53 -16.69
C ASN A 111 -6.10 -8.31 -15.39
N ASP A 112 -5.08 -8.42 -14.56
CA ASP A 112 -5.08 -9.11 -13.28
C ASP A 112 -5.38 -8.14 -12.10
N GLU A 113 -5.39 -8.67 -10.90
CA GLU A 113 -5.64 -7.90 -9.67
C GLU A 113 -4.59 -6.81 -9.46
N ALA A 114 -3.36 -7.02 -9.93
CA ALA A 114 -2.30 -6.01 -9.85
C ALA A 114 -2.60 -4.81 -10.77
N ALA A 115 -3.12 -5.05 -11.97
CA ALA A 115 -3.57 -4.00 -12.88
C ALA A 115 -4.75 -3.21 -12.30
N VAL A 116 -5.71 -3.90 -11.66
CA VAL A 116 -6.83 -3.25 -10.97
C VAL A 116 -6.33 -2.36 -9.83
N LEU A 117 -5.38 -2.82 -9.04
CA LEU A 117 -4.75 -2.04 -7.97
C LEU A 117 -4.04 -0.79 -8.51
N MET A 118 -3.24 -0.94 -9.56
CA MET A 118 -2.54 0.18 -10.19
C MET A 118 -3.53 1.22 -10.75
N GLY A 119 -4.62 0.76 -11.36
CA GLY A 119 -5.70 1.63 -11.84
C GLY A 119 -6.42 2.37 -10.70
N ALA A 120 -6.62 1.73 -9.55
CA ALA A 120 -7.17 2.37 -8.36
C ALA A 120 -6.24 3.45 -7.80
N LEU A 121 -4.93 3.17 -7.72
CA LEU A 121 -3.91 4.14 -7.30
C LEU A 121 -3.83 5.34 -8.25
N GLN A 122 -3.95 5.10 -9.56
CA GLN A 122 -3.97 6.18 -10.56
C GLN A 122 -5.18 7.11 -10.37
N ARG A 123 -6.38 6.55 -10.18
CA ARG A 123 -7.57 7.35 -9.88
C ARG A 123 -7.43 8.12 -8.57
N MET A 124 -7.00 7.47 -7.51
CA MET A 124 -6.76 8.12 -6.21
C MET A 124 -5.79 9.30 -6.33
N GLN A 125 -4.66 9.13 -7.03
CA GLN A 125 -3.71 10.21 -7.28
C GLN A 125 -4.37 11.37 -8.05
N GLY A 126 -5.17 11.08 -9.08
CA GLY A 126 -5.88 12.08 -9.87
C GLY A 126 -6.90 12.87 -9.05
N GLU A 127 -7.71 12.19 -8.24
CA GLU A 127 -8.70 12.81 -7.36
C GLU A 127 -8.02 13.68 -6.28
N LEU A 128 -6.94 13.18 -5.67
CA LEU A 128 -6.19 13.94 -4.66
C LEU A 128 -5.60 15.23 -5.28
N LYS A 129 -5.01 15.13 -6.47
CA LYS A 129 -4.47 16.28 -7.20
C LYS A 129 -5.56 17.30 -7.51
N ALA A 130 -6.69 16.85 -8.04
CA ALA A 130 -7.82 17.72 -8.37
C ALA A 130 -8.37 18.43 -7.12
N ASN A 131 -8.50 17.73 -6.01
CA ASN A 131 -8.96 18.31 -4.74
C ASN A 131 -7.99 19.38 -4.21
N ILE A 132 -6.69 19.09 -4.22
CA ILE A 132 -5.67 20.06 -3.78
C ILE A 132 -5.65 21.30 -4.70
N GLU A 133 -5.79 21.13 -6.00
CA GLU A 133 -5.86 22.24 -6.95
C GLU A 133 -7.12 23.09 -6.74
N ALA A 134 -8.27 22.46 -6.48
CA ALA A 134 -9.52 23.14 -6.15
C ALA A 134 -9.40 23.94 -4.84
N GLU A 135 -8.86 23.32 -3.78
CA GLU A 135 -8.61 24.02 -2.51
C GLU A 135 -7.66 25.21 -2.68
N ARG A 136 -6.56 25.03 -3.42
CA ARG A 136 -5.61 26.10 -3.72
C ARG A 136 -6.28 27.27 -4.46
N LYS A 137 -7.12 26.95 -5.44
CA LYS A 137 -7.86 27.98 -6.20
C LYS A 137 -8.79 28.76 -5.28
N THR A 138 -9.59 28.07 -4.45
CA THR A 138 -10.50 28.70 -3.49
C THR A 138 -9.73 29.56 -2.47
N ALA A 139 -8.62 29.04 -1.95
CA ALA A 139 -7.76 29.78 -1.02
C ALA A 139 -7.18 31.03 -1.67
N GLN A 140 -6.73 30.97 -2.93
CA GLN A 140 -6.21 32.11 -3.68
C GLN A 140 -7.30 33.17 -3.97
N GLU A 141 -8.51 32.73 -4.30
CA GLU A 141 -9.65 33.64 -4.52
C GLU A 141 -10.03 34.34 -3.22
N THR A 142 -10.11 33.62 -2.11
CA THR A 142 -10.37 34.19 -0.77
C THR A 142 -9.29 35.18 -0.36
N LEU A 143 -8.00 34.83 -0.57
CA LEU A 143 -6.88 35.70 -0.27
C LEU A 143 -6.94 36.98 -1.13
N ARG A 144 -7.28 36.87 -2.41
CA ARG A 144 -7.41 38.02 -3.33
C ARG A 144 -8.51 38.98 -2.84
N ILE A 145 -9.68 38.45 -2.45
CA ILE A 145 -10.78 39.25 -1.88
C ILE A 145 -10.33 39.93 -0.60
N LYS A 146 -9.68 39.18 0.31
CA LYS A 146 -9.16 39.73 1.56
C LYS A 146 -8.20 40.89 1.32
N VAL A 147 -7.19 40.71 0.46
CA VAL A 147 -6.21 41.77 0.10
C VAL A 147 -6.92 42.95 -0.54
N ALA A 148 -7.90 42.73 -1.42
CA ALA A 148 -8.67 43.82 -2.02
C ALA A 148 -9.43 44.63 -0.97
N LEU A 149 -10.04 43.99 0.04
CA LEU A 149 -10.68 44.67 1.15
C LEU A 149 -9.68 45.43 2.02
N ASP A 150 -8.48 44.87 2.26
CA ASP A 150 -7.44 45.48 3.07
C ASP A 150 -6.87 46.80 2.47
N VAL A 151 -6.85 46.92 1.13
CA VAL A 151 -6.38 48.11 0.45
C VAL A 151 -7.48 49.14 0.16
N THR A 152 -8.74 48.84 0.49
CA THR A 152 -9.79 49.86 0.31
C THR A 152 -9.72 50.96 1.40
N SER A 153 -10.09 52.17 1.03
CA SER A 153 -10.17 53.29 1.93
C SER A 153 -11.43 53.24 2.86
N ASN A 154 -12.39 52.39 2.52
CA ASN A 154 -13.57 52.21 3.34
C ASN A 154 -13.26 51.33 4.57
N SER A 155 -13.69 51.78 5.74
CA SER A 155 -13.55 51.01 6.98
C SER A 155 -14.51 49.82 6.98
N VAL A 156 -13.96 48.60 6.95
CA VAL A 156 -14.73 47.35 6.89
C VAL A 156 -14.44 46.47 8.10
N MET A 157 -15.53 46.01 8.75
CA MET A 157 -15.47 45.06 9.87
C MET A 157 -16.49 43.95 9.58
N VAL A 158 -16.15 42.69 9.85
CA VAL A 158 -17.05 41.54 9.73
C VAL A 158 -17.14 40.85 11.08
N ALA A 159 -18.36 40.58 11.53
CA ALA A 159 -18.61 39.73 12.67
C ALA A 159 -19.36 38.47 12.25
N ASP A 160 -19.15 37.36 12.96
CA ASP A 160 -19.90 36.12 12.82
C ASP A 160 -21.33 36.27 13.43
N PRO A 161 -22.22 35.25 13.26
CA PRO A 161 -23.56 35.30 13.81
C PRO A 161 -23.62 35.47 15.35
N ASP A 162 -22.56 35.05 16.06
CA ASP A 162 -22.45 35.17 17.50
C ASP A 162 -21.92 36.55 17.94
N GLY A 163 -21.61 37.42 16.98
CA GLY A 163 -21.14 38.77 17.24
C GLY A 163 -19.64 38.91 17.47
N LYS A 164 -18.88 37.85 17.26
CA LYS A 164 -17.41 37.88 17.30
C LYS A 164 -16.86 38.52 16.03
N ILE A 165 -16.02 39.52 16.20
CA ILE A 165 -15.38 40.23 15.08
C ILE A 165 -14.28 39.36 14.52
N ILE A 166 -14.49 38.84 13.29
CA ILE A 166 -13.62 37.88 12.60
C ILE A 166 -12.73 38.50 11.55
N TYR A 167 -13.04 39.74 11.15
CA TYR A 167 -12.23 40.49 10.18
C TYR A 167 -12.32 42.01 10.42
N CYS A 168 -11.18 42.67 10.27
CA CYS A 168 -11.04 44.14 10.24
C CYS A 168 -10.03 44.49 9.17
N ASN A 169 -10.36 45.36 8.24
CA ASN A 169 -9.38 45.86 7.30
C ASN A 169 -8.49 46.96 7.91
N HIS A 170 -7.44 47.30 7.16
CA HIS A 170 -6.47 48.32 7.62
C HIS A 170 -7.12 49.67 7.95
N SER A 171 -8.04 50.11 7.07
CA SER A 171 -8.75 51.41 7.24
C SER A 171 -9.56 51.49 8.54
N VAL A 172 -10.28 50.41 8.92
CA VAL A 172 -11.06 50.43 10.19
C VAL A 172 -10.14 50.44 11.39
N LEU A 173 -9.02 49.71 11.35
CA LEU A 173 -8.06 49.70 12.46
C LEU A 173 -7.38 51.08 12.63
N GLU A 174 -7.00 51.74 11.56
CA GLU A 174 -6.45 53.10 11.59
C GLU A 174 -7.50 54.11 12.13
N MET A 175 -8.72 54.05 11.60
CA MET A 175 -9.83 54.89 12.07
C MET A 175 -10.04 54.75 13.56
N MET A 176 -10.08 53.50 14.05
CA MET A 176 -10.30 53.18 15.48
C MET A 176 -9.12 53.62 16.37
N ARG A 177 -7.85 53.46 15.87
CA ARG A 177 -6.67 54.00 16.60
C ARG A 177 -6.73 55.51 16.70
N ASN A 178 -7.08 56.19 15.62
CA ASN A 178 -7.19 57.67 15.59
C ASN A 178 -8.34 58.17 16.47
N ALA A 179 -9.38 57.35 16.66
CA ALA A 179 -10.53 57.71 17.49
C ALA A 179 -10.40 57.21 18.97
N GLU A 180 -9.40 56.38 19.30
CA GLU A 180 -9.32 55.67 20.58
C GLU A 180 -9.42 56.59 21.80
N ALA A 181 -8.77 57.73 21.80
CA ALA A 181 -8.81 58.69 22.90
C ALA A 181 -10.23 59.24 23.15
N ASP A 182 -10.98 59.48 22.04
CA ASP A 182 -12.34 59.98 22.14
C ASP A 182 -13.33 58.87 22.51
N LEU A 183 -13.18 57.69 21.94
CA LEU A 183 -14.00 56.52 22.26
C LEU A 183 -13.89 56.12 23.73
N ARG A 184 -12.72 56.23 24.34
CA ARG A 184 -12.49 55.95 25.77
C ARG A 184 -13.26 56.88 26.71
N LYS A 185 -13.73 58.02 26.26
CA LYS A 185 -14.61 58.91 27.10
C LYS A 185 -15.94 58.23 27.43
N GLN A 186 -16.43 57.35 26.57
CA GLN A 186 -17.68 56.59 26.79
C GLN A 186 -17.43 55.08 26.95
N LEU A 187 -16.33 54.55 26.45
CA LEU A 187 -15.93 53.15 26.51
C LEU A 187 -14.53 53.06 27.16
N PRO A 188 -14.39 53.16 28.47
CA PRO A 188 -13.08 53.31 29.16
C PRO A 188 -12.08 52.20 28.85
N ASN A 189 -12.57 50.97 28.56
CA ASN A 189 -11.77 49.79 28.26
C ASN A 189 -11.53 49.58 26.76
N PHE A 190 -11.91 50.53 25.91
CA PHE A 190 -11.72 50.42 24.47
C PHE A 190 -10.24 50.40 24.09
N ARG A 191 -9.87 49.46 23.26
CA ARG A 191 -8.53 49.32 22.65
C ARG A 191 -8.70 48.95 21.20
N ALA A 192 -8.17 49.73 20.28
CA ALA A 192 -8.26 49.51 18.85
C ALA A 192 -7.58 48.18 18.43
N ASP A 193 -6.47 47.83 19.07
CA ASP A 193 -5.73 46.58 18.74
C ASP A 193 -6.43 45.31 19.30
N ALA A 194 -7.44 45.46 20.18
CA ALA A 194 -8.18 44.34 20.75
C ALA A 194 -9.54 44.10 20.05
N ILE A 195 -9.86 44.85 19.00
CA ILE A 195 -11.15 44.75 18.29
C ILE A 195 -11.26 43.38 17.58
N LEU A 196 -10.24 43.00 16.83
CA LEU A 196 -10.25 41.71 16.16
C LEU A 196 -10.26 40.56 17.14
N GLY A 197 -11.23 39.67 17.01
CA GLY A 197 -11.45 38.54 17.92
C GLY A 197 -12.29 38.84 19.14
N SER A 198 -12.61 40.14 19.42
CA SER A 198 -13.55 40.51 20.46
C SER A 198 -15.00 40.33 20.00
N ASN A 199 -15.95 40.34 20.97
CA ASN A 199 -17.36 40.40 20.65
C ASN A 199 -17.81 41.86 20.64
N PHE A 200 -18.61 42.28 19.64
CA PHE A 200 -19.08 43.65 19.51
C PHE A 200 -19.97 44.08 20.70
N ASP A 201 -20.54 43.13 21.44
CA ASP A 201 -21.35 43.43 22.65
C ASP A 201 -20.62 44.31 23.65
N ILE A 202 -19.31 44.14 23.82
CA ILE A 202 -18.52 44.89 24.79
C ILE A 202 -18.40 46.38 24.44
N TYR A 203 -18.77 46.77 23.23
CA TYR A 203 -18.74 48.14 22.72
C TYR A 203 -20.12 48.81 22.76
N HIS A 204 -21.16 48.12 23.29
CA HIS A 204 -22.53 48.61 23.30
C HIS A 204 -23.11 48.63 24.72
N HIS A 205 -23.80 49.73 25.09
CA HIS A 205 -24.47 49.85 26.37
C HIS A 205 -25.65 48.86 26.55
N ASN A 206 -26.30 48.51 25.46
CA ASN A 206 -27.39 47.52 25.42
C ASN A 206 -27.12 46.45 24.35
N PRO A 207 -26.31 45.47 24.67
CA PRO A 207 -25.95 44.41 23.72
C PRO A 207 -27.16 43.63 23.20
N ALA A 208 -28.16 43.37 24.04
CA ALA A 208 -29.37 42.64 23.65
C ALA A 208 -30.17 43.37 22.57
N HIS A 209 -30.25 44.70 22.68
CA HIS A 209 -30.92 45.53 21.67
C HIS A 209 -30.17 45.44 20.33
N GLN A 210 -28.82 45.57 20.34
CA GLN A 210 -28.01 45.49 19.12
C GLN A 210 -28.09 44.13 18.46
N ARG A 211 -28.04 43.07 19.28
CA ARG A 211 -28.20 41.70 18.75
C ARG A 211 -29.57 41.50 18.09
N ASN A 212 -30.63 42.05 18.68
CA ASN A 212 -31.98 41.96 18.10
C ASN A 212 -32.05 42.75 16.77
N VAL A 213 -31.56 43.99 16.74
CA VAL A 213 -31.53 44.81 15.52
C VAL A 213 -30.73 44.10 14.42
N LEU A 214 -29.51 43.69 14.73
CA LEU A 214 -28.64 43.02 13.75
C LEU A 214 -29.22 41.66 13.37
N GLY A 215 -29.75 40.85 14.30
CA GLY A 215 -30.33 39.53 14.05
C GLY A 215 -31.57 39.55 13.16
N THR A 216 -32.37 40.60 13.21
CA THR A 216 -33.57 40.78 12.38
C THR A 216 -33.32 41.52 11.05
N LEU A 217 -32.09 42.01 10.83
CA LEU A 217 -31.73 42.78 9.67
C LEU A 217 -31.85 41.93 8.37
N LYS A 218 -32.71 42.36 7.46
CA LYS A 218 -32.94 41.70 6.17
C LYS A 218 -32.37 42.47 4.97
N ALA A 219 -31.97 43.71 5.20
CA ALA A 219 -31.45 44.62 4.19
C ALA A 219 -30.39 45.54 4.77
N VAL A 220 -29.71 46.27 3.92
CA VAL A 220 -28.70 47.25 4.35
C VAL A 220 -29.31 48.29 5.28
N HIS A 221 -28.76 48.46 6.47
CA HIS A 221 -29.13 49.46 7.45
C HIS A 221 -28.06 50.56 7.53
N ARG A 222 -28.49 51.82 7.43
CA ARG A 222 -27.62 53.00 7.51
C ARG A 222 -28.01 53.82 8.72
N THR A 223 -27.02 54.21 9.51
CA THR A 223 -27.24 55.05 10.69
C THR A 223 -26.01 55.89 11.00
N GLU A 224 -26.23 57.00 11.68
CA GLU A 224 -25.14 57.78 12.26
C GLU A 224 -25.15 57.64 13.77
N ILE A 225 -23.96 57.46 14.36
CA ILE A 225 -23.79 57.39 15.81
C ILE A 225 -22.77 58.44 16.27
N ASN A 226 -22.98 58.93 17.48
CA ASN A 226 -22.00 59.80 18.16
C ASN A 226 -21.43 59.03 19.34
N VAL A 227 -20.10 58.82 19.37
CA VAL A 227 -19.41 58.17 20.46
C VAL A 227 -18.22 59.04 20.86
N GLY A 228 -18.18 59.47 22.10
CA GLY A 228 -17.10 60.32 22.63
C GLY A 228 -16.97 61.69 21.95
N GLY A 229 -18.03 62.16 21.29
CA GLY A 229 -18.03 63.41 20.52
C GLY A 229 -17.62 63.25 19.04
N ARG A 230 -17.33 62.05 18.61
CA ARG A 230 -17.09 61.72 17.20
C ARG A 230 -18.35 61.14 16.54
N TYR A 231 -18.62 61.56 15.31
CA TYR A 231 -19.69 61.06 14.48
C TYR A 231 -19.15 59.97 13.56
N PHE A 232 -19.84 58.83 13.53
CA PHE A 232 -19.56 57.71 12.64
C PHE A 232 -20.80 57.43 11.80
N SER A 233 -20.62 57.39 10.48
CA SER A 233 -21.64 56.89 9.57
C SER A 233 -21.46 55.38 9.40
N LEU A 234 -22.41 54.61 9.86
CA LEU A 234 -22.38 53.15 9.83
C LEU A 234 -23.30 52.58 8.75
N VAL A 235 -22.81 51.56 8.08
CA VAL A 235 -23.59 50.76 7.16
C VAL A 235 -23.48 49.30 7.59
N ALA A 236 -24.57 48.75 8.15
CA ALA A 236 -24.64 47.34 8.51
C ALA A 236 -25.31 46.52 7.39
N CYS A 237 -24.66 45.47 6.95
CA CYS A 237 -25.14 44.58 5.90
C CYS A 237 -25.19 43.14 6.42
N PRO A 238 -26.33 42.43 6.31
CA PRO A 238 -26.36 41.00 6.65
C PRO A 238 -25.59 40.21 5.57
N ILE A 239 -24.75 39.27 6.03
CA ILE A 239 -24.06 38.30 5.17
C ILE A 239 -24.87 37.02 5.20
N VAL A 240 -25.39 36.62 4.03
CA VAL A 240 -26.21 35.39 3.89
C VAL A 240 -25.65 34.55 2.74
N ASN A 241 -25.71 33.23 2.86
CA ASN A 241 -25.37 32.34 1.78
C ASN A 241 -26.55 32.14 0.79
N ASP A 242 -26.31 31.36 -0.27
CA ASP A 242 -27.34 31.10 -1.28
C ASP A 242 -28.55 30.32 -0.73
N ALA A 243 -28.38 29.58 0.37
CA ALA A 243 -29.47 28.90 1.09
C ALA A 243 -30.27 29.83 2.02
N GLY A 244 -29.89 31.11 2.13
CA GLY A 244 -30.50 32.08 3.02
C GLY A 244 -30.05 31.99 4.49
N GLU A 245 -29.05 31.18 4.78
CA GLU A 245 -28.50 31.08 6.13
C GLU A 245 -27.60 32.29 6.41
N ARG A 246 -27.70 32.82 7.64
CA ARG A 246 -26.91 33.95 8.06
C ARG A 246 -25.49 33.52 8.44
N LEU A 247 -24.52 34.15 7.80
CA LEU A 247 -23.09 33.95 8.06
C LEU A 247 -22.43 35.06 8.89
N GLY A 248 -23.17 36.16 9.08
CA GLY A 248 -22.65 37.30 9.82
C GLY A 248 -23.43 38.59 9.57
#